data_5b5bbb84779accd7f4cf0489c9457def
#
_entry.id   5b5bbb84779accd7f4cf0489c9457def
#
_cell.length_a   1.000
_cell.length_b   1.000
_cell.length_c   1.000
_cell.angle_alpha   90.00
_cell.angle_beta   90.00
_cell.angle_gamma   90.00
#
_symmetry.space_group_name_H-M   'P 1'
#
loop_
_entity.id
_entity.type
_entity.pdbx_description
1 polymer ?
#
loop_
_entity_poly.entity_id
_entity_poly.type
_entity_poly.pdbx_seq_one_letter_code
_entity_poly.pdbx_strand_id
1 'polypeptide(L)'
;MDLMTPELLSKIKGWLAEGKDYRCYQLKEWRGVKGIRARAKERDKYCVDCAKVGKLSRIEEVHHETELKDDPTKFLRLDNVVCLCQTCHNKRHDRFEGNKPKGFSTQERW
;
A
#
# COMPACT_ATOMS: atom_id res chain seq x y z
N MET A 1 -6.50 12.42 6.89
CA MET A 1 -5.85 12.02 8.15
C MET A 1 -4.42 11.61 7.89
N ASP A 2 -3.54 12.07 8.71
CA ASP A 2 -2.11 11.81 8.58
C ASP A 2 -1.53 11.55 9.96
N LEU A 3 -0.98 10.38 10.18
CA LEU A 3 -0.39 10.01 11.47
C LEU A 3 1.13 10.23 11.50
N MET A 4 1.68 10.80 10.44
CA MET A 4 3.12 11.03 10.38
C MET A 4 3.54 12.15 11.34
N THR A 5 4.65 11.92 12.03
CA THR A 5 5.28 12.92 12.87
C THR A 5 6.73 13.08 12.41
N PRO A 6 7.39 14.19 12.78
CA PRO A 6 8.82 14.34 12.42
C PRO A 6 9.68 13.21 12.95
N GLU A 7 9.38 12.72 14.16
CA GLU A 7 10.11 11.61 14.75
C GLU A 7 9.94 10.32 13.95
N LEU A 8 8.68 10.03 13.57
CA LEU A 8 8.38 8.85 12.76
C LEU A 8 9.04 8.95 11.40
N LEU A 9 8.99 10.12 10.79
CA LEU A 9 9.58 10.32 9.48
C LEU A 9 11.08 10.09 9.52
N SER A 10 11.74 10.57 10.57
CA SER A 10 13.17 10.36 10.77
C SER A 10 13.51 8.88 10.86
N LYS A 11 12.72 8.12 11.65
CA LYS A 11 12.92 6.68 11.77
C LYS A 11 12.74 5.97 10.44
N ILE A 12 11.67 6.34 9.72
CA ILE A 12 11.36 5.71 8.44
C ILE A 12 12.48 5.95 7.43
N LYS A 13 12.96 7.19 7.34
CA LYS A 13 14.06 7.50 6.45
C LYS A 13 15.32 6.72 6.80
N GLY A 14 15.60 6.56 8.09
CA GLY A 14 16.73 5.76 8.55
C GLY A 14 16.60 4.30 8.14
N TRP A 15 15.42 3.73 8.32
CA TRP A 15 15.17 2.34 7.93
C TRP A 15 15.29 2.15 6.41
N LEU A 16 14.78 3.10 5.63
CA LEU A 16 14.90 3.03 4.18
C LEU A 16 16.36 3.06 3.74
N ALA A 17 17.16 3.91 4.38
CA ALA A 17 18.58 4.00 4.06
C ALA A 17 19.32 2.71 4.39
N GLU A 18 18.83 1.96 5.38
CA GLU A 18 19.44 0.70 5.80
C GLU A 18 18.85 -0.53 5.08
N GLY A 19 17.90 -0.31 4.18
CA GLY A 19 17.22 -1.43 3.52
C GLY A 19 16.26 -2.18 4.43
N LYS A 20 15.77 -1.53 5.48
CA LYS A 20 14.87 -2.15 6.45
C LYS A 20 13.45 -1.58 6.33
N ASP A 21 12.98 -1.39 5.13
CA ASP A 21 11.66 -0.82 4.89
C ASP A 21 10.54 -1.68 5.49
N TYR A 22 10.76 -2.99 5.68
CA TYR A 22 9.77 -3.85 6.32
C TYR A 22 9.41 -3.37 7.73
N ARG A 23 10.30 -2.65 8.41
CA ARG A 23 10.03 -2.14 9.75
C ARG A 23 8.95 -1.07 9.75
N CYS A 24 8.83 -0.34 8.65
CA CYS A 24 7.78 0.68 8.52
C CYS A 24 6.39 0.06 8.62
N TYR A 25 6.23 -1.14 8.06
CA TYR A 25 4.94 -1.83 8.06
C TYR A 25 4.62 -2.47 9.42
N GLN A 26 5.55 -2.43 10.36
CA GLN A 26 5.34 -2.96 11.70
C GLN A 26 4.94 -1.87 12.70
N LEU A 27 4.94 -0.62 12.27
CA LEU A 27 4.54 0.49 13.13
C LEU A 27 3.07 0.38 13.52
N LYS A 28 2.75 0.73 14.78
CA LYS A 28 1.37 0.74 15.23
C LYS A 28 0.53 1.76 14.44
N GLU A 29 1.16 2.82 13.98
CA GLU A 29 0.50 3.83 13.15
C GLU A 29 0.08 3.27 11.79
N TRP A 30 0.70 2.17 11.37
CA TRP A 30 0.32 1.49 10.14
C TRP A 30 -0.59 0.30 10.42
N ARG A 31 -0.13 -0.67 11.20
CA ARG A 31 -0.83 -1.95 11.34
C ARG A 31 -1.67 -2.09 12.61
N GLY A 32 -1.61 -1.11 13.52
CA GLY A 32 -2.37 -1.18 14.76
C GLY A 32 -3.86 -1.00 14.55
N VAL A 33 -4.64 -1.23 15.61
CA VAL A 33 -6.10 -1.17 15.52
C VAL A 33 -6.61 0.23 15.16
N LYS A 34 -5.82 1.27 15.42
CA LYS A 34 -6.13 2.64 15.05
C LYS A 34 -5.19 3.16 13.97
N GLY A 35 -4.45 2.26 13.34
CA GLY A 35 -3.50 2.63 12.30
C GLY A 35 -4.18 2.91 10.97
N ILE A 36 -3.40 3.40 10.02
CA ILE A 36 -3.90 3.78 8.70
C ILE A 36 -4.51 2.59 7.97
N ARG A 37 -3.89 1.42 8.08
CA ARG A 37 -4.39 0.22 7.40
C ARG A 37 -5.81 -0.13 7.85
N ALA A 38 -6.05 -0.12 9.17
CA ALA A 38 -7.36 -0.44 9.71
C ALA A 38 -8.39 0.63 9.33
N ARG A 39 -7.98 1.90 9.36
CA ARG A 39 -8.87 2.99 9.01
C ARG A 39 -9.24 2.97 7.53
N ALA A 40 -8.32 2.59 6.67
CA ALA A 40 -8.60 2.47 5.25
C ALA A 40 -9.62 1.36 4.98
N LYS A 41 -9.48 0.22 5.66
CA LYS A 41 -10.43 -0.88 5.51
C LYS A 41 -11.82 -0.50 5.98
N GLU A 42 -11.89 0.28 7.06
CA GLU A 42 -13.16 0.75 7.59
C GLU A 42 -13.82 1.75 6.65
N ARG A 43 -13.03 2.63 6.03
CA ARG A 43 -13.53 3.61 5.08
C ARG A 43 -14.04 2.95 3.80
N ASP A 44 -13.24 2.04 3.23
CA ASP A 44 -13.51 1.48 1.91
C ASP A 44 -14.43 0.27 1.92
N LYS A 45 -14.30 -0.58 2.92
CA LYS A 45 -15.10 -1.80 3.14
C LYS A 45 -14.97 -2.86 2.06
N TYR A 46 -14.83 -2.47 0.81
CA TYR A 46 -14.69 -3.38 -0.33
C TYR A 46 -13.57 -2.87 -1.22
N CYS A 47 -13.11 -3.74 -2.14
CA CYS A 47 -12.11 -3.35 -3.12
C CYS A 47 -12.62 -2.12 -3.90
N VAL A 48 -11.84 -1.06 -3.89
CA VAL A 48 -12.22 0.20 -4.51
C VAL A 48 -12.39 0.05 -6.02
N ASP A 49 -11.47 -0.66 -6.67
CA ASP A 49 -11.52 -0.86 -8.11
C ASP A 49 -12.70 -1.71 -8.54
N CYS A 50 -13.01 -2.76 -7.78
CA CYS A 50 -14.18 -3.59 -8.08
C CYS A 50 -15.47 -2.82 -7.88
N ALA A 51 -15.52 -1.98 -6.84
CA ALA A 51 -16.71 -1.18 -6.56
C ALA A 51 -17.04 -0.22 -7.70
N LYS A 52 -16.01 0.26 -8.40
CA LYS A 52 -16.22 1.15 -9.54
C LYS A 52 -16.98 0.50 -10.69
N VAL A 53 -16.93 -0.82 -10.78
CA VAL A 53 -17.65 -1.56 -11.82
C VAL A 53 -18.81 -2.36 -11.24
N GLY A 54 -19.25 -1.99 -10.05
CA GLY A 54 -20.43 -2.59 -9.44
C GLY A 54 -20.21 -3.93 -8.77
N LYS A 55 -18.96 -4.31 -8.50
CA LYS A 55 -18.65 -5.57 -7.83
C LYS A 55 -18.29 -5.33 -6.37
N LEU A 56 -18.77 -6.20 -5.49
CA LEU A 56 -18.43 -6.15 -4.08
C LEU A 56 -17.40 -7.25 -3.80
N SER A 57 -16.14 -6.89 -3.84
CA SER A 57 -15.05 -7.83 -3.61
C SER A 57 -14.39 -7.54 -2.27
N ARG A 58 -13.96 -8.60 -1.61
CA ARG A 58 -13.31 -8.54 -0.33
C ARG A 58 -11.98 -7.80 -0.42
N ILE A 59 -11.69 -6.99 0.59
CA ILE A 59 -10.40 -6.34 0.68
C ILE A 59 -9.36 -7.36 1.12
N GLU A 60 -8.26 -7.43 0.38
CA GLU A 60 -7.15 -8.31 0.71
C GLU A 60 -5.84 -7.55 0.90
N GLU A 61 -5.72 -6.38 0.29
CA GLU A 61 -4.51 -5.57 0.39
C GLU A 61 -4.86 -4.10 0.57
N VAL A 62 -4.00 -3.37 1.26
CA VAL A 62 -4.09 -1.91 1.33
C VAL A 62 -2.90 -1.37 0.56
N HIS A 63 -3.19 -0.72 -0.54
CA HIS A 63 -2.20 -0.28 -1.52
C HIS A 63 -1.88 1.20 -1.35
N HIS A 64 -0.59 1.56 -1.40
CA HIS A 64 -0.15 2.95 -1.39
C HIS A 64 -0.13 3.49 -2.81
N GLU A 65 -0.81 4.61 -3.03
CA GLU A 65 -0.78 5.24 -4.36
C GLU A 65 0.62 5.79 -4.66
N THR A 66 1.23 6.48 -3.69
CA THR A 66 2.63 6.86 -3.78
C THR A 66 3.43 5.93 -2.89
N GLU A 67 4.39 5.23 -3.47
CA GLU A 67 5.13 4.21 -2.74
C GLU A 67 6.02 4.82 -1.67
N LEU A 68 6.28 4.02 -0.64
CA LEU A 68 7.11 4.44 0.48
C LEU A 68 8.47 4.99 0.03
N LYS A 69 9.09 4.32 -0.94
CA LYS A 69 10.41 4.73 -1.43
C LYS A 69 10.37 6.04 -2.19
N ASP A 70 9.24 6.34 -2.83
CA ASP A 70 9.11 7.55 -3.62
C ASP A 70 8.86 8.77 -2.74
N ASP A 71 8.02 8.62 -1.72
CA ASP A 71 7.73 9.72 -0.81
C ASP A 71 7.34 9.19 0.56
N PRO A 72 8.32 9.02 1.45
CA PRO A 72 8.02 8.49 2.79
C PRO A 72 7.11 9.39 3.62
N THR A 73 7.00 10.67 3.28
CA THR A 73 6.12 11.57 4.04
C THR A 73 4.65 11.20 3.91
N LYS A 74 4.29 10.45 2.87
CA LYS A 74 2.90 10.06 2.60
C LYS A 74 2.57 8.67 3.12
N PHE A 75 3.50 7.99 3.74
CA PHE A 75 3.32 6.60 4.15
C PHE A 75 2.13 6.41 5.10
N LEU A 76 1.94 7.36 6.01
CA LEU A 76 0.89 7.28 7.02
C LEU A 76 -0.28 8.23 6.76
N ARG A 77 -0.52 8.56 5.50
CA ARG A 77 -1.65 9.39 5.10
C ARG A 77 -2.79 8.51 4.62
N LEU A 78 -3.97 8.71 5.18
CA LEU A 78 -5.13 7.92 4.81
C LEU A 78 -5.54 8.12 3.35
N ASP A 79 -5.37 9.34 2.83
CA ASP A 79 -5.73 9.64 1.45
C ASP A 79 -4.71 9.12 0.42
N ASN A 80 -3.61 8.54 0.89
CA ASN A 80 -2.60 7.95 0.01
C ASN A 80 -2.78 6.44 -0.15
N VAL A 81 -3.82 5.86 0.43
CA VAL A 81 -4.03 4.41 0.37
C VAL A 81 -5.41 4.07 -0.15
N VAL A 82 -5.51 2.95 -0.83
CA VAL A 82 -6.78 2.38 -1.28
C VAL A 82 -6.77 0.89 -0.96
N CYS A 83 -7.96 0.35 -0.70
CA CYS A 83 -8.10 -1.06 -0.39
C CYS A 83 -8.49 -1.82 -1.65
N LEU A 84 -7.82 -2.93 -1.90
CA LEU A 84 -7.99 -3.71 -3.13
C LEU A 84 -8.10 -5.19 -2.82
N CYS A 85 -8.77 -5.92 -3.71
CA CYS A 85 -8.68 -7.37 -3.69
C CYS A 85 -7.35 -7.77 -4.35
N GLN A 86 -6.96 -9.03 -4.18
CA GLN A 86 -5.68 -9.50 -4.68
C GLN A 86 -5.54 -9.29 -6.20
N THR A 87 -6.61 -9.58 -6.92
CA THR A 87 -6.60 -9.44 -8.38
C THR A 87 -6.36 -7.99 -8.81
N CYS A 88 -7.08 -7.04 -8.20
CA CYS A 88 -6.91 -5.64 -8.55
C CYS A 88 -5.56 -5.09 -8.12
N HIS A 89 -5.06 -5.55 -6.97
CA HIS A 89 -3.74 -5.17 -6.50
C HIS A 89 -2.68 -5.63 -7.49
N ASN A 90 -2.79 -6.87 -7.96
CA ASN A 90 -1.87 -7.39 -8.94
C ASN A 90 -1.95 -6.62 -10.27
N LYS A 91 -3.15 -6.25 -10.68
CA LYS A 91 -3.31 -5.47 -11.90
C LYS A 91 -2.63 -4.13 -11.82
N ARG A 92 -2.67 -3.48 -10.67
CA ARG A 92 -2.00 -2.20 -10.51
C ARG A 92 -0.50 -2.34 -10.59
N HIS A 93 0.06 -3.41 -10.01
CA HIS A 93 1.49 -3.68 -10.12
C HIS A 93 1.87 -4.07 -11.53
N ASP A 94 1.07 -4.87 -12.19
CA ASP A 94 1.31 -5.25 -13.58
C ASP A 94 1.34 -4.03 -14.48
N ARG A 95 0.52 -3.03 -14.18
CA ARG A 95 0.51 -1.82 -14.98
C ARG A 95 1.86 -1.12 -14.96
N PHE A 96 2.52 -1.08 -13.80
CA PHE A 96 3.86 -0.56 -13.74
C PHE A 96 4.84 -1.43 -14.48
N GLU A 97 4.62 -2.71 -14.41
CA GLU A 97 5.50 -3.68 -15.01
C GLU A 97 5.06 -4.10 -16.38
N GLY A 98 3.97 -3.52 -16.85
CA GLY A 98 3.44 -3.82 -18.15
C GLY A 98 4.41 -3.53 -19.28
N ASN A 99 5.42 -2.78 -19.00
CA ASN A 99 6.47 -2.51 -19.94
C ASN A 99 7.47 -3.63 -20.01
N LYS A 100 7.47 -4.52 -19.04
CA LYS A 100 8.38 -5.63 -19.07
C LYS A 100 7.92 -6.62 -20.08
N PRO A 101 8.83 -7.10 -20.85
CA PRO A 101 8.49 -8.25 -21.69
C PRO A 101 8.16 -9.35 -20.75
N LYS A 102 7.43 -10.18 -21.04
CA LYS A 102 7.09 -11.13 -20.11
C LYS A 102 7.83 -12.25 -20.06
N GLY A 103 8.50 -12.14 -19.98
CA GLY A 103 9.25 -13.13 -19.86
C GLY A 103 9.12 -13.91 -18.68
N PHE A 104 8.94 -13.70 -18.55
CA PHE A 104 8.95 -13.97 -17.53
C PHE A 104 8.16 -14.37 -17.04
N SER A 105 7.88 -14.11 -17.29
CA SER A 105 7.36 -14.30 -16.75
C SER A 105 6.96 -14.87 -16.27
N THR A 106 6.98 -14.79 -16.30
CA THR A 106 6.76 -15.06 -15.78
C THR A 106 6.51 -15.65 -15.09
N GLN A 107 6.64 -15.65 -15.02
CA GLN A 107 6.58 -15.88 -14.33
C GLN A 107 6.52 -16.10 -13.46
N GLU A 108 6.70 -16.03 -13.39
CA GLU A 108 6.80 -15.91 -12.56
C GLU A 108 6.61 -15.50 -11.84
N ARG A 109 6.34 -15.34 -11.73
CA ARG A 109 6.42 -14.73 -11.04
C ARG A 109 5.85 -14.36 -10.08
N TRP A 110 5.67 -14.06 -9.59
CA TRP A 110 5.38 -13.66 -8.70
C TRP A 110 5.09 -13.94 -7.86
#